data_d99d380b83d00d36089eaf6da424e73b
#
_entry.id   d99d380b83d00d36089eaf6da424e73b
#
_cell.length_a   1.000
_cell.length_b   1.000
_cell.length_c   1.000
_cell.angle_alpha   90.00
_cell.angle_beta   90.00
_cell.angle_gamma   90.00
#
_symmetry.space_group_name_H-M   'P 1'
#
loop_
_entity.id
_entity.type
_entity.pdbx_description
1 polymer ?
#
loop_
_entity_poly.entity_id
_entity_poly.type
_entity_poly.pdbx_seq_one_letter_code
_entity_poly.pdbx_strand_id
1 'polypeptide(L)'
;MKLNLEMQLVGLDGQPATQTEATGYDEKGQPKSFKESPLTIGVVVRAALNNVKKDSSPTMEEAIKRGRWALAIGKGVSPDFKLDDQSFVKKCVYEAGFNPIVIAQLDEYFETKGKNLMEHESNKL
;
A
#
# COMPACT_ATOMS: atom_id res chain seq x y z
N MET A 1 -0.09 14.02 -8.06
CA MET A 1 0.39 12.74 -8.61
C MET A 1 -0.61 11.64 -8.34
N LYS A 2 -1.01 10.91 -9.35
CA LYS A 2 -1.88 9.74 -9.18
C LYS A 2 -1.06 8.46 -9.11
N LEU A 3 -1.47 7.54 -8.24
CA LEU A 3 -0.78 6.26 -8.11
C LEU A 3 -1.20 5.28 -9.19
N ASN A 4 -0.27 4.46 -9.63
CA ASN A 4 -0.61 3.24 -10.36
C ASN A 4 -0.96 2.17 -9.34
N LEU A 5 -2.24 2.02 -9.06
CA LEU A 5 -2.72 1.14 -8.00
C LEU A 5 -2.41 -0.34 -8.27
N GLU A 6 -2.23 -0.71 -9.52
CA GLU A 6 -1.97 -2.09 -9.91
C GLU A 6 -0.48 -2.43 -10.00
N MET A 7 0.40 -1.45 -9.77
CA MET A 7 1.83 -1.71 -9.82
C MET A 7 2.23 -2.67 -8.71
N GLN A 8 2.77 -3.82 -9.10
CA GLN A 8 3.20 -4.86 -8.16
C GLN A 8 4.57 -4.50 -7.57
N LEU A 9 4.68 -4.66 -6.27
CA LEU A 9 5.93 -4.44 -5.56
C LEU A 9 6.86 -5.64 -5.72
N VAL A 10 8.13 -5.45 -5.39
CA VAL A 10 9.15 -6.49 -5.48
C VAL A 10 9.46 -6.98 -4.07
N GLY A 11 9.66 -8.30 -3.94
CA GLY A 11 10.03 -8.90 -2.66
C GLY A 11 11.52 -8.88 -2.42
N LEU A 12 11.92 -9.44 -1.28
CA LEU A 12 13.33 -9.49 -0.85
C LEU A 12 14.22 -10.22 -1.85
N ASP A 13 13.67 -11.22 -2.53
CA ASP A 13 14.38 -12.03 -3.53
C ASP A 13 14.44 -11.38 -4.91
N GLY A 14 13.93 -10.17 -5.06
CA GLY A 14 13.86 -9.48 -6.35
C GLY A 14 12.72 -9.93 -7.24
N GLN A 15 11.90 -10.87 -6.80
CA GLN A 15 10.75 -11.36 -7.55
C GLN A 15 9.48 -10.56 -7.19
N PRO A 16 8.46 -10.57 -8.07
CA PRO A 16 7.21 -9.89 -7.75
C PRO A 16 6.64 -10.37 -6.41
N ALA A 17 6.28 -9.41 -5.55
CA ALA A 17 5.73 -9.71 -4.23
C ALA A 17 4.27 -10.14 -4.32
N THR A 18 3.88 -11.09 -3.48
CA THR A 18 2.50 -11.56 -3.37
C THR A 18 2.04 -11.47 -1.92
N GLN A 19 0.73 -11.51 -1.75
CA GLN A 19 0.11 -11.63 -0.43
C GLN A 19 -0.83 -12.83 -0.43
N THR A 20 -1.06 -13.40 0.75
CA THR A 20 -1.99 -14.50 0.91
C THR A 20 -3.28 -13.97 1.51
N GLU A 21 -4.41 -14.26 0.86
CA GLU A 21 -5.74 -13.87 1.34
C GLU A 21 -6.55 -15.11 1.67
N ALA A 22 -7.28 -15.04 2.78
CA ALA A 22 -8.24 -16.10 3.11
C ALA A 22 -9.44 -15.97 2.18
N THR A 23 -9.79 -17.07 1.49
CA THR A 23 -10.90 -17.09 0.53
C THR A 23 -12.10 -17.92 0.99
N GLY A 24 -11.94 -18.68 2.06
CA GLY A 24 -13.03 -19.46 2.63
C GLY A 24 -12.86 -19.64 4.12
N TYR A 25 -13.96 -19.82 4.81
CA TYR A 25 -13.97 -19.94 6.27
C TYR A 25 -14.77 -21.16 6.68
N ASP A 26 -14.40 -21.80 7.80
CA ASP A 26 -15.15 -22.89 8.38
C ASP A 26 -16.29 -22.34 9.27
N GLU A 27 -17.03 -23.26 9.91
CA GLU A 27 -18.16 -22.92 10.77
C GLU A 27 -17.76 -22.07 11.98
N LYS A 28 -16.49 -22.14 12.39
CA LYS A 28 -15.96 -21.39 13.53
C LYS A 28 -15.35 -20.05 13.13
N GLY A 29 -15.43 -19.69 11.85
CA GLY A 29 -14.83 -18.48 11.34
C GLY A 29 -13.33 -18.55 11.11
N GLN A 30 -12.75 -19.74 11.15
CA GLN A 30 -11.32 -19.93 10.88
C GLN A 30 -11.06 -20.02 9.38
N PRO A 31 -9.92 -19.47 8.90
CA PRO A 31 -9.58 -19.57 7.48
C PRO A 31 -9.44 -21.03 7.06
N LYS A 32 -10.12 -21.41 5.99
CA LYS A 32 -10.15 -22.78 5.48
C LYS A 32 -9.37 -22.92 4.17
N SER A 33 -9.36 -21.87 3.35
CA SER A 33 -8.64 -21.87 2.10
C SER A 33 -7.99 -20.49 1.88
N PHE A 34 -6.93 -20.47 1.05
CA PHE A 34 -6.13 -19.28 0.83
C PHE A 34 -5.86 -19.11 -0.65
N LYS A 35 -5.70 -17.86 -1.05
CA LYS A 35 -5.35 -17.50 -2.41
C LYS A 35 -4.17 -16.53 -2.38
N GLU A 36 -3.19 -16.72 -3.26
CA GLU A 36 -2.14 -15.75 -3.45
C GLU A 36 -2.60 -14.69 -4.45
N SER A 37 -2.31 -13.43 -4.16
CA SER A 37 -2.60 -12.33 -5.04
C SER A 37 -1.42 -11.35 -5.06
N PRO A 38 -1.27 -10.54 -6.14
CA PRO A 38 -0.18 -9.58 -6.20
C PRO A 38 -0.24 -8.57 -5.06
N LEU A 39 0.91 -8.26 -4.48
CA LEU A 39 1.04 -7.16 -3.53
C LEU A 39 1.31 -5.88 -4.32
N THR A 40 0.31 -5.06 -4.47
CA THR A 40 0.38 -3.84 -5.28
C THR A 40 0.45 -2.59 -4.42
N ILE A 41 0.80 -1.47 -5.03
CA ILE A 41 0.79 -0.17 -4.35
C ILE A 41 -0.61 0.13 -3.80
N GLY A 42 -1.64 -0.15 -4.57
CA GLY A 42 -3.02 0.06 -4.13
C GLY A 42 -3.37 -0.74 -2.88
N VAL A 43 -2.96 -2.01 -2.83
CA VAL A 43 -3.21 -2.87 -1.67
C VAL A 43 -2.50 -2.33 -0.43
N VAL A 44 -1.22 -1.97 -0.56
CA VAL A 44 -0.42 -1.47 0.56
C VAL A 44 -0.97 -0.16 1.09
N VAL A 45 -1.23 0.80 0.21
CA VAL A 45 -1.71 2.12 0.61
C VAL A 45 -3.09 2.03 1.24
N ARG A 46 -4.00 1.27 0.63
CA ARG A 46 -5.35 1.09 1.16
C ARG A 46 -5.31 0.45 2.56
N ALA A 47 -4.53 -0.61 2.73
CA ALA A 47 -4.41 -1.28 4.02
C ALA A 47 -3.85 -0.34 5.08
N ALA A 48 -2.83 0.44 4.72
CA ALA A 48 -2.20 1.39 5.64
C ALA A 48 -3.16 2.51 6.05
N LEU A 49 -3.91 3.05 5.11
CA LEU A 49 -4.88 4.11 5.39
C LEU A 49 -6.00 3.64 6.31
N ASN A 50 -6.40 2.38 6.16
CA ASN A 50 -7.48 1.80 6.96
C ASN A 50 -7.01 1.25 8.30
N ASN A 51 -5.70 1.18 8.52
CA ASN A 51 -5.15 0.62 9.76
C ASN A 51 -4.69 1.72 10.71
N VAL A 52 -5.59 2.13 11.61
CA VAL A 52 -5.27 3.12 12.65
C VAL A 52 -4.88 2.37 13.92
N LYS A 53 -3.66 2.63 14.41
CA LYS A 53 -3.21 2.00 15.65
C LYS A 53 -3.98 2.57 16.85
N LYS A 54 -4.18 1.72 17.86
CA LYS A 54 -4.89 2.11 19.08
C LYS A 54 -4.26 3.30 19.79
N ASP A 55 -2.94 3.44 19.69
CA ASP A 55 -2.19 4.50 20.37
C ASP A 55 -2.14 5.80 19.57
N SER A 56 -2.57 5.79 18.32
CA SER A 56 -2.61 6.99 17.53
C SER A 56 -4.02 7.58 17.57
N SER A 57 -4.08 8.89 17.79
CA SER A 57 -5.35 9.61 17.83
C SER A 57 -5.37 10.56 16.63
N PRO A 58 -5.76 10.07 15.45
CA PRO A 58 -5.83 10.95 14.28
C PRO A 58 -6.88 12.02 14.51
N THR A 59 -6.63 13.21 13.98
CA THR A 59 -7.64 14.26 13.99
C THR A 59 -8.82 13.82 13.13
N MET A 60 -9.97 14.48 13.32
CA MET A 60 -11.14 14.19 12.50
C MET A 60 -10.83 14.38 11.02
N GLU A 61 -10.07 15.43 10.67
CA GLU A 61 -9.68 15.70 9.29
C GLU A 61 -8.82 14.57 8.72
N GLU A 62 -7.86 14.08 9.49
CA GLU A 62 -7.02 12.96 9.09
C GLU A 62 -7.83 11.68 8.89
N ALA A 63 -8.75 11.40 9.81
CA ALA A 63 -9.60 10.22 9.71
C ALA A 63 -10.49 10.26 8.47
N ILE A 64 -11.07 11.42 8.16
CA ILE A 64 -11.90 11.60 6.97
C ILE A 64 -11.06 11.40 5.70
N LYS A 65 -9.87 11.99 5.67
CA LYS A 65 -8.94 11.90 4.56
C LYS A 65 -8.52 10.46 4.30
N ARG A 66 -8.14 9.74 5.35
CA ARG A 66 -7.77 8.33 5.27
C ARG A 66 -8.92 7.48 4.73
N GLY A 67 -10.11 7.68 5.26
CA GLY A 67 -11.30 6.93 4.83
C GLY A 67 -11.67 7.20 3.38
N ARG A 68 -11.66 8.45 2.95
CA ARG A 68 -11.98 8.82 1.57
C ARG A 68 -11.00 8.20 0.58
N TRP A 69 -9.71 8.28 0.89
CA TRP A 69 -8.69 7.68 0.03
C TRP A 69 -8.79 6.16 -0.03
N ALA A 70 -8.99 5.52 1.13
CA ALA A 70 -9.14 4.07 1.17
C ALA A 70 -10.35 3.59 0.36
N LEU A 71 -11.48 4.30 0.46
CA LEU A 71 -12.67 3.99 -0.32
C LEU A 71 -12.44 4.17 -1.82
N ALA A 72 -11.79 5.27 -2.21
CA ALA A 72 -11.47 5.53 -3.63
C ALA A 72 -10.58 4.43 -4.20
N ILE A 73 -9.51 4.09 -3.50
CA ILE A 73 -8.59 3.03 -3.93
C ILE A 73 -9.29 1.69 -4.03
N GLY A 74 -10.18 1.39 -3.08
CA GLY A 74 -10.99 0.17 -3.12
C GLY A 74 -11.89 0.07 -4.34
N LYS A 75 -12.25 1.21 -4.94
CA LYS A 75 -13.04 1.27 -6.17
C LYS A 75 -12.17 1.34 -7.43
N GLY A 76 -10.86 1.26 -7.28
CA GLY A 76 -9.92 1.35 -8.40
C GLY A 76 -9.63 2.77 -8.85
N VAL A 77 -9.96 3.76 -8.03
CA VAL A 77 -9.71 5.17 -8.35
C VAL A 77 -8.55 5.68 -7.51
N SER A 78 -7.53 6.22 -8.17
CA SER A 78 -6.39 6.80 -7.48
C SER A 78 -6.64 8.25 -7.14
N PRO A 79 -6.56 8.63 -5.86
CA PRO A 79 -6.54 10.05 -5.49
C PRO A 79 -5.31 10.74 -6.06
N ASP A 80 -5.40 12.06 -6.22
CA ASP A 80 -4.27 12.86 -6.66
C ASP A 80 -3.50 13.35 -5.42
N PHE A 81 -2.30 12.81 -5.20
CA PHE A 81 -1.50 13.11 -4.02
C PHE A 81 -0.51 14.24 -4.30
N LYS A 82 -0.58 15.29 -3.50
CA LYS A 82 0.41 16.36 -3.47
C LYS A 82 1.59 15.90 -2.59
N LEU A 83 2.65 16.71 -2.55
CA LEU A 83 3.84 16.34 -1.76
C LEU A 83 3.54 16.06 -0.30
N ASP A 84 2.71 16.90 0.33
CA ASP A 84 2.31 16.69 1.72
C ASP A 84 1.52 15.39 1.91
N ASP A 85 0.66 15.10 0.93
CA ASP A 85 -0.14 13.87 0.93
C ASP A 85 0.76 12.63 0.80
N GLN A 86 1.77 12.70 -0.05
CA GLN A 86 2.73 11.61 -0.23
C GLN A 86 3.48 11.33 1.06
N SER A 87 3.92 12.36 1.77
CA SER A 87 4.58 12.22 3.06
C SER A 87 3.65 11.60 4.10
N PHE A 88 2.40 12.01 4.12
CA PHE A 88 1.39 11.45 5.01
C PHE A 88 1.14 9.98 4.74
N VAL A 89 1.02 9.60 3.46
CA VAL A 89 0.81 8.20 3.06
C VAL A 89 2.01 7.33 3.46
N LYS A 90 3.24 7.81 3.23
CA LYS A 90 4.43 7.07 3.64
C LYS A 90 4.45 6.84 5.14
N LYS A 91 4.08 7.85 5.92
CA LYS A 91 3.97 7.74 7.38
C LYS A 91 2.95 6.68 7.78
N CYS A 92 1.78 6.66 7.12
CA CYS A 92 0.75 5.67 7.38
C CYS A 92 1.24 4.25 7.11
N VAL A 93 1.97 4.05 6.02
CA VAL A 93 2.54 2.74 5.67
C VAL A 93 3.57 2.31 6.69
N TYR A 94 4.43 3.23 7.13
CA TYR A 94 5.40 2.96 8.17
C TYR A 94 4.72 2.55 9.49
N GLU A 95 3.73 3.31 9.92
CA GLU A 95 3.01 3.06 11.17
C GLU A 95 2.18 1.77 11.13
N ALA A 96 1.74 1.37 9.94
CA ALA A 96 0.99 0.12 9.76
C ALA A 96 1.85 -1.12 9.93
N GLY A 97 3.17 -0.97 10.00
CA GLY A 97 4.08 -2.08 10.25
C GLY A 97 4.53 -2.84 9.01
N PHE A 98 4.40 -2.26 7.83
CA PHE A 98 4.97 -2.86 6.63
C PHE A 98 6.48 -2.91 6.74
N ASN A 99 7.10 -3.92 6.10
CA ASN A 99 8.53 -4.11 6.20
C ASN A 99 9.30 -2.98 5.46
N PRO A 100 10.61 -2.80 5.81
CA PRO A 100 11.40 -1.72 5.21
C PRO A 100 11.47 -1.77 3.69
N ILE A 101 11.42 -2.95 3.08
CA ILE A 101 11.49 -3.09 1.62
C ILE A 101 10.28 -2.45 0.95
N VAL A 102 9.09 -2.67 1.52
CA VAL A 102 7.85 -2.05 1.02
C VAL A 102 7.92 -0.53 1.17
N ILE A 103 8.37 -0.05 2.31
CA ILE A 103 8.47 1.39 2.59
C ILE A 103 9.46 2.06 1.64
N ALA A 104 10.62 1.45 1.43
CA ALA A 104 11.65 1.98 0.53
C ALA A 104 11.14 2.04 -0.92
N GLN A 105 10.44 1.03 -1.37
CA GLN A 105 9.88 1.02 -2.72
C GLN A 105 8.82 2.11 -2.89
N LEU A 106 7.98 2.32 -1.90
CA LEU A 106 6.97 3.37 -1.95
C LEU A 106 7.61 4.75 -1.99
N ASP A 107 8.63 4.97 -1.17
CA ASP A 107 9.39 6.22 -1.16
C ASP A 107 10.01 6.50 -2.54
N GLU A 108 10.67 5.51 -3.10
CA GLU A 108 11.28 5.61 -4.43
C GLU A 108 10.22 5.85 -5.50
N TYR A 109 9.08 5.20 -5.39
CA TYR A 109 7.98 5.41 -6.32
C TYR A 109 7.53 6.87 -6.34
N PHE A 110 7.38 7.48 -5.18
CA PHE A 110 7.01 8.91 -5.11
C PHE A 110 8.12 9.80 -5.64
N GLU A 111 9.38 9.51 -5.34
CA GLU A 111 10.52 10.32 -5.82
C GLU A 111 10.67 10.26 -7.34
N THR A 112 10.39 9.11 -7.94
CA THR A 112 10.50 8.96 -9.40
C THR A 112 9.22 9.36 -10.13
N LYS A 113 8.24 9.90 -9.40
CA LYS A 113 6.94 10.34 -9.95
C LYS A 113 6.19 9.21 -10.64
N GLY A 114 6.27 8.02 -10.07
CA GLY A 114 5.53 6.87 -10.57
C GLY A 114 6.18 6.10 -11.68
N LYS A 115 7.47 6.27 -11.92
CA LYS A 115 8.20 5.44 -12.87
C LYS A 115 8.31 4.02 -12.34
N ASN A 116 8.43 3.05 -13.24
CA ASN A 116 8.56 1.66 -12.86
C ASN A 116 9.84 1.45 -12.05
N LEU A 117 9.70 0.85 -10.86
CA LEU A 117 10.80 0.64 -9.93
C LEU A 117 11.89 -0.26 -10.52
N MET A 118 11.51 -1.28 -11.27
CA MET A 118 12.46 -2.19 -11.90
C MET A 118 13.25 -1.51 -13.02
N GLU A 119 12.61 -0.66 -13.80
CA GLU A 119 13.28 0.13 -14.83
C GLU A 119 14.28 1.09 -14.20
N HIS A 120 13.89 1.71 -13.09
CA HIS A 120 14.77 2.63 -12.38
C HIS A 120 16.03 1.93 -11.86
N GLU A 121 15.89 0.75 -11.29
CA GLU A 121 17.03 -0.04 -10.83
C GLU A 121 17.92 -0.46 -11.99
N SER A 122 17.34 -0.86 -13.10
CA SER A 122 18.09 -1.23 -14.31
C SER A 122 18.92 -0.06 -14.83
N ASN A 123 18.40 1.14 -14.74
CA ASN A 123 19.10 2.35 -15.19
C ASN A 123 20.24 2.76 -14.28
N LYS A 124 20.28 2.28 -13.05
CA LYS A 124 21.37 2.53 -12.12
C LYS A 124 22.59 1.63 -12.38
N LEU A 125 22.38 0.55 -13.07
CA LEU A 125 23.42 -0.39 -13.39
C LEU A 125 24.15 0.01 -14.66
#